data_421106e841ef696022c78f0ac149b408
#
_entry.id   421106e841ef696022c78f0ac149b408
#
_cell.length_a   1.000
_cell.length_b   1.000
_cell.length_c   1.000
_cell.angle_alpha   90.00
_cell.angle_beta   90.00
_cell.angle_gamma   90.00
#
_symmetry.space_group_name_H-M   'P 1'
#
loop_
_entity.id
_entity.type
_entity.pdbx_description
1 polymer ?
#
loop_
_entity_poly.entity_id
_entity_poly.type
_entity_poly.pdbx_seq_one_letter_code
_entity_poly.pdbx_strand_id
1 'polypeptide(L)'
;MAAKKTASAKKAAKPGRKSPAEEWAEGYLPLTDAARESFAFLVREHEYAEPTVAVVPPDAVVTFTRGADFVRIASEYGGPPWVVVKAGEGAPYGLHVIIAELEPAYASKAPVPAGKELTDDEMRAAVAYFARFLEAHADEVLRGDPALLARFRAREATRRSSPG
;
A
#
# COMPACT_ATOMS: atom_id res chain seq x y z
N MET A 1 -5.85 66.33 31.87
CA MET A 1 -5.56 65.53 30.65
C MET A 1 -5.52 64.06 31.02
N ALA A 2 -6.54 63.30 30.65
CA ALA A 2 -6.65 61.91 30.98
C ALA A 2 -6.34 61.05 29.75
N ALA A 3 -5.29 60.22 29.85
CA ALA A 3 -4.86 59.31 28.77
C ALA A 3 -5.74 58.05 28.81
N LYS A 4 -6.47 57.84 27.73
CA LYS A 4 -7.29 56.63 27.46
C LYS A 4 -6.39 55.47 27.06
N LYS A 5 -6.23 54.45 27.90
CA LYS A 5 -5.56 53.21 27.61
C LYS A 5 -6.52 52.30 26.82
N THR A 6 -6.29 52.15 25.53
CA THR A 6 -7.00 51.16 24.71
C THR A 6 -6.41 49.79 24.93
N ALA A 7 -7.15 48.92 25.58
CA ALA A 7 -6.80 47.51 25.69
C ALA A 7 -7.20 46.82 24.40
N SER A 8 -6.18 46.41 23.60
CA SER A 8 -6.38 45.56 22.42
C SER A 8 -6.63 44.11 22.89
N ALA A 9 -7.86 43.67 22.79
CA ALA A 9 -8.22 42.27 23.05
C ALA A 9 -7.64 41.40 21.91
N LYS A 10 -6.63 40.62 22.23
CA LYS A 10 -6.02 39.60 21.37
C LYS A 10 -7.08 38.51 21.14
N LYS A 11 -7.74 38.57 19.99
CA LYS A 11 -8.73 37.58 19.55
C LYS A 11 -8.01 36.23 19.41
N ALA A 12 -8.32 35.27 20.32
CA ALA A 12 -7.81 33.91 20.25
C ALA A 12 -8.21 33.31 18.89
N ALA A 13 -7.20 32.91 18.10
CA ALA A 13 -7.43 32.22 16.85
C ALA A 13 -8.17 30.91 17.15
N LYS A 14 -9.32 30.70 16.51
CA LYS A 14 -10.01 29.41 16.54
C LYS A 14 -9.03 28.35 15.98
N PRO A 15 -8.97 27.12 16.57
CA PRO A 15 -8.16 26.07 16.01
C PRO A 15 -8.56 25.92 14.53
N GLY A 16 -7.57 26.01 13.63
CA GLY A 16 -7.79 26.03 12.20
C GLY A 16 -8.51 24.75 11.78
N ARG A 17 -9.54 24.88 10.97
CA ARG A 17 -10.21 23.74 10.30
C ARG A 17 -9.13 23.06 9.44
N LYS A 18 -8.97 21.74 9.57
CA LYS A 18 -8.06 20.96 8.74
C LYS A 18 -8.39 21.17 7.27
N SER A 19 -7.38 21.15 6.42
CA SER A 19 -7.61 21.15 4.98
C SER A 19 -8.20 19.81 4.54
N PRO A 20 -8.94 19.75 3.42
CA PRO A 20 -9.44 18.49 2.88
C PRO A 20 -8.33 17.46 2.67
N ALA A 21 -7.13 17.88 2.29
CA ALA A 21 -5.98 16.99 2.13
C ALA A 21 -5.50 16.37 3.44
N GLU A 22 -5.55 17.13 4.56
CA GLU A 22 -5.21 16.61 5.90
C GLU A 22 -6.28 15.64 6.40
N GLU A 23 -7.56 15.92 6.15
CA GLU A 23 -8.66 15.01 6.49
C GLU A 23 -8.55 13.70 5.72
N TRP A 24 -8.23 13.74 4.43
CA TRP A 24 -7.99 12.55 3.62
C TRP A 24 -6.76 11.78 4.09
N ALA A 25 -5.65 12.45 4.37
CA ALA A 25 -4.43 11.80 4.86
C ALA A 25 -4.68 11.03 6.17
N GLU A 26 -5.46 11.60 7.09
CA GLU A 26 -5.84 10.91 8.33
C GLU A 26 -6.69 9.66 8.07
N GLY A 27 -7.62 9.70 7.13
CA GLY A 27 -8.45 8.56 6.77
C GLY A 27 -7.65 7.36 6.22
N TYR A 28 -6.42 7.61 5.72
CA TYR A 28 -5.52 6.55 5.22
C TYR A 28 -4.40 6.16 6.18
N LEU A 29 -4.36 6.68 7.41
CA LEU A 29 -3.37 6.29 8.41
C LEU A 29 -3.34 4.77 8.67
N PRO A 30 -4.47 4.05 8.78
CA PRO A 30 -4.45 2.61 8.98
C PRO A 30 -3.71 1.84 7.88
N LEU A 31 -3.89 2.23 6.61
CA LEU A 31 -3.15 1.65 5.48
C LEU A 31 -1.66 1.96 5.57
N THR A 32 -1.31 3.23 5.80
CA THR A 32 0.08 3.69 5.77
C THR A 32 0.88 3.11 6.91
N ASP A 33 0.31 3.04 8.11
CA ASP A 33 0.94 2.45 9.28
C ASP A 33 1.08 0.94 9.13
N ALA A 34 0.03 0.25 8.70
CA ALA A 34 0.07 -1.19 8.45
C ALA A 34 1.10 -1.55 7.37
N ALA A 35 1.20 -0.76 6.29
CA ALA A 35 2.18 -1.00 5.24
C ALA A 35 3.62 -0.80 5.74
N ARG A 36 3.90 0.27 6.47
CA ARG A 36 5.23 0.53 7.05
C ARG A 36 5.66 -0.56 8.02
N GLU A 37 4.75 -0.98 8.90
CA GLU A 37 5.02 -2.00 9.89
C GLU A 37 5.22 -3.38 9.25
N SER A 38 4.25 -3.82 8.43
CA SER A 38 4.25 -5.17 7.87
C SER A 38 5.32 -5.40 6.81
N PHE A 39 5.67 -4.37 6.02
CA PHE A 39 6.68 -4.45 4.97
C PHE A 39 8.07 -3.92 5.40
N ALA A 40 8.30 -3.69 6.70
CA ALA A 40 9.59 -3.21 7.22
C ALA A 40 10.77 -4.12 6.85
N PHE A 41 10.55 -5.42 6.62
CA PHE A 41 11.57 -6.37 6.18
C PHE A 41 12.21 -5.97 4.83
N LEU A 42 11.46 -5.30 3.93
CA LEU A 42 12.00 -4.81 2.67
C LEU A 42 13.18 -3.85 2.88
N VAL A 43 13.06 -2.96 3.86
CA VAL A 43 14.13 -2.00 4.21
C VAL A 43 15.26 -2.69 4.94
N ARG A 44 14.94 -3.54 5.92
CA ARG A 44 15.94 -4.18 6.78
C ARG A 44 16.76 -5.27 6.10
N GLU A 45 16.16 -6.02 5.16
CA GLU A 45 16.72 -7.26 4.66
C GLU A 45 16.92 -7.27 3.14
N HIS A 46 16.22 -6.40 2.41
CA HIS A 46 16.22 -6.40 0.95
C HIS A 46 16.64 -5.07 0.30
N GLU A 47 17.27 -4.18 1.07
CA GLU A 47 17.88 -2.92 0.59
C GLU A 47 16.90 -1.95 -0.10
N TYR A 48 15.60 -2.05 0.22
CA TYR A 48 14.64 -1.04 -0.22
C TYR A 48 14.80 0.23 0.61
N ALA A 49 14.57 1.38 -0.03
CA ALA A 49 14.51 2.65 0.68
C ALA A 49 13.25 2.73 1.58
N GLU A 50 13.31 3.60 2.58
CA GLU A 50 12.15 3.97 3.39
C GLU A 50 10.97 4.35 2.48
N PRO A 51 9.74 3.93 2.82
CA PRO A 51 8.61 4.11 1.93
C PRO A 51 8.19 5.58 1.80
N THR A 52 7.83 5.94 0.60
CA THR A 52 7.12 7.19 0.32
C THR A 52 5.62 6.95 0.38
N VAL A 53 4.88 7.96 0.85
CA VAL A 53 3.41 7.94 0.91
C VAL A 53 2.86 9.04 0.01
N ALA A 54 1.94 8.67 -0.87
CA ALA A 54 1.18 9.60 -1.68
C ALA A 54 -0.31 9.40 -1.42
N VAL A 55 -1.01 10.47 -1.09
CA VAL A 55 -2.47 10.48 -0.95
C VAL A 55 -3.02 11.38 -2.05
N VAL A 56 -3.63 10.76 -3.06
CA VAL A 56 -4.31 11.44 -4.16
C VAL A 56 -5.74 10.91 -4.17
N PRO A 57 -6.67 11.62 -3.53
CA PRO A 57 -8.04 11.13 -3.41
C PRO A 57 -8.63 10.71 -4.75
N PRO A 58 -9.26 9.51 -4.84
CA PRO A 58 -9.64 8.63 -3.72
C PRO A 58 -8.58 7.61 -3.28
N ASP A 59 -7.35 7.72 -3.77
CA ASP A 59 -6.31 6.71 -3.58
C ASP A 59 -5.31 7.12 -2.50
N ALA A 60 -4.80 6.12 -1.77
CA ALA A 60 -3.58 6.21 -0.99
C ALA A 60 -2.59 5.13 -1.41
N VAL A 61 -1.35 5.50 -1.52
CA VAL A 61 -0.29 4.63 -2.04
C VAL A 61 0.96 4.73 -1.18
N VAL A 62 1.46 3.59 -0.71
CA VAL A 62 2.75 3.45 -0.02
C VAL A 62 3.70 2.72 -0.96
N THR A 63 4.85 3.30 -1.25
CA THR A 63 5.80 2.74 -2.22
C THR A 63 7.18 2.57 -1.59
N PHE A 64 7.69 1.35 -1.59
CA PHE A 64 9.07 0.98 -1.30
C PHE A 64 9.82 0.87 -2.63
N THR A 65 11.03 1.42 -2.73
CA THR A 65 11.83 1.43 -3.96
C THR A 65 13.23 0.89 -3.74
N ARG A 66 13.77 0.17 -4.75
CA ARG A 66 15.16 -0.28 -4.82
C ARG A 66 15.63 -0.14 -6.28
N GLY A 67 16.31 0.97 -6.60
CA GLY A 67 16.64 1.29 -7.98
C GLY A 67 15.38 1.44 -8.84
N ALA A 68 15.24 0.60 -9.87
CA ALA A 68 14.05 0.55 -10.73
C ALA A 68 12.95 -0.40 -10.22
N ASP A 69 13.24 -1.18 -9.19
CA ASP A 69 12.29 -2.10 -8.55
C ASP A 69 11.41 -1.36 -7.54
N PHE A 70 10.20 -1.84 -7.35
CA PHE A 70 9.31 -1.32 -6.32
C PHE A 70 8.33 -2.37 -5.78
N VAL A 71 7.91 -2.16 -4.54
CA VAL A 71 6.72 -2.76 -3.94
C VAL A 71 5.77 -1.63 -3.58
N ARG A 72 4.56 -1.69 -4.09
CA ARG A 72 3.54 -0.66 -3.92
C ARG A 72 2.30 -1.24 -3.30
N ILE A 73 1.87 -0.66 -2.19
CA ILE A 73 0.64 -1.01 -1.49
C ILE A 73 -0.33 0.16 -1.69
N ALA A 74 -1.52 -0.11 -2.20
CA ALA A 74 -2.50 0.92 -2.48
C ALA A 74 -3.90 0.50 -2.04
N SER A 75 -4.74 1.47 -1.74
CA SER A 75 -6.16 1.30 -1.46
C SER A 75 -6.94 2.48 -2.02
N GLU A 76 -8.11 2.21 -2.56
CA GLU A 76 -9.05 3.19 -3.07
C GLU A 76 -10.25 3.26 -2.12
N TYR A 77 -10.65 4.47 -1.69
CA TYR A 77 -11.78 4.72 -0.77
C TYR A 77 -11.76 3.90 0.53
N GLY A 78 -10.57 3.58 1.07
CA GLY A 78 -10.48 2.73 2.26
C GLY A 78 -10.91 1.27 2.05
N GLY A 79 -11.06 0.86 0.80
CA GLY A 79 -11.39 -0.52 0.43
C GLY A 79 -10.21 -1.47 0.54
N PRO A 80 -10.38 -2.73 0.09
CA PRO A 80 -9.33 -3.74 0.17
C PRO A 80 -8.03 -3.28 -0.48
N PRO A 81 -6.88 -3.45 0.19
CA PRO A 81 -5.61 -3.07 -0.38
C PRO A 81 -5.21 -4.01 -1.51
N TRP A 82 -4.48 -3.49 -2.48
CA TRP A 82 -3.77 -4.29 -3.48
C TRP A 82 -2.28 -4.02 -3.41
N VAL A 83 -1.50 -5.03 -3.73
CA VAL A 83 -0.04 -4.96 -3.73
C VAL A 83 0.48 -5.26 -5.12
N VAL A 84 1.36 -4.40 -5.61
CA VAL A 84 2.02 -4.54 -6.91
C VAL A 84 3.52 -4.62 -6.68
N VAL A 85 4.15 -5.61 -7.32
CA VAL A 85 5.60 -5.82 -7.25
C VAL A 85 6.19 -5.66 -8.64
N LYS A 86 7.26 -4.89 -8.74
CA LYS A 86 8.16 -4.85 -9.88
C LYS A 86 9.54 -5.26 -9.41
N ALA A 87 10.07 -6.33 -9.99
CA ALA A 87 11.43 -6.82 -9.73
C ALA A 87 12.08 -7.20 -11.05
N GLY A 88 13.29 -6.67 -11.28
CA GLY A 88 14.05 -6.91 -12.51
C GLY A 88 13.42 -6.26 -13.75
N GLU A 89 13.71 -6.85 -14.92
CA GLU A 89 13.21 -6.37 -16.21
C GLU A 89 11.79 -6.88 -16.47
N GLY A 90 10.88 -5.98 -16.76
CA GLY A 90 9.51 -6.32 -17.14
C GLY A 90 8.45 -5.45 -16.50
N ALA A 91 7.19 -5.81 -16.77
CA ALA A 91 6.03 -5.14 -16.21
C ALA A 91 5.84 -5.50 -14.73
N PRO A 92 5.25 -4.61 -13.93
CA PRO A 92 4.85 -4.94 -12.56
C PRO A 92 3.70 -5.95 -12.56
N TYR A 93 3.64 -6.76 -11.50
CA TYR A 93 2.59 -7.76 -11.29
C TYR A 93 1.85 -7.51 -9.98
N GLY A 94 0.54 -7.76 -9.99
CA GLY A 94 -0.25 -7.83 -8.76
C GLY A 94 0.18 -9.02 -7.90
N LEU A 95 0.44 -8.80 -6.63
CA LEU A 95 0.90 -9.86 -5.73
C LEU A 95 -0.11 -10.99 -5.59
N HIS A 96 -1.41 -10.71 -5.72
CA HIS A 96 -2.46 -11.73 -5.73
C HIS A 96 -2.30 -12.76 -6.87
N VAL A 97 -1.76 -12.34 -8.02
CA VAL A 97 -1.47 -13.24 -9.16
C VAL A 97 -0.30 -14.15 -8.81
N ILE A 98 0.73 -13.59 -8.17
CA ILE A 98 1.90 -14.34 -7.72
C ILE A 98 1.50 -15.37 -6.66
N ILE A 99 0.70 -14.96 -5.69
CA ILE A 99 0.16 -15.85 -4.64
C ILE A 99 -0.62 -17.03 -5.26
N ALA A 100 -1.52 -16.75 -6.19
CA ALA A 100 -2.32 -17.78 -6.85
C ALA A 100 -1.47 -18.77 -7.66
N GLU A 101 -0.30 -18.34 -8.14
CA GLU A 101 0.62 -19.19 -8.89
C GLU A 101 1.53 -20.03 -7.98
N LEU A 102 2.12 -19.42 -6.96
CA LEU A 102 3.08 -20.09 -6.07
C LEU A 102 2.39 -20.90 -4.98
N GLU A 103 1.35 -20.35 -4.38
CA GLU A 103 0.62 -21.00 -3.26
C GLU A 103 -0.89 -20.85 -3.39
N PRO A 104 -1.57 -21.64 -4.26
CA PRO A 104 -3.02 -21.58 -4.41
C PRO A 104 -3.79 -21.82 -3.09
N ALA A 105 -3.24 -22.65 -2.20
CA ALA A 105 -3.81 -22.88 -0.87
C ALA A 105 -3.71 -21.67 0.06
N TYR A 106 -2.70 -20.81 -0.12
CA TYR A 106 -2.58 -19.54 0.59
C TYR A 106 -3.59 -18.52 0.03
N ALA A 107 -3.78 -18.50 -1.28
CA ALA A 107 -4.77 -17.63 -1.92
C ALA A 107 -6.18 -17.78 -1.33
N SER A 108 -6.57 -19.01 -0.97
CA SER A 108 -7.87 -19.29 -0.37
C SER A 108 -8.05 -18.74 1.05
N LYS A 109 -6.97 -18.29 1.70
CA LYS A 109 -6.96 -17.71 3.06
C LYS A 109 -6.96 -16.18 3.04
N ALA A 110 -7.11 -15.56 1.86
CA ALA A 110 -7.18 -14.11 1.76
C ALA A 110 -8.31 -13.57 2.64
N PRO A 111 -8.05 -12.50 3.42
CA PRO A 111 -9.09 -11.87 4.21
C PRO A 111 -10.23 -11.39 3.33
N VAL A 112 -11.45 -11.75 3.68
CA VAL A 112 -12.66 -11.28 2.99
C VAL A 112 -13.24 -10.16 3.83
N PRO A 113 -13.31 -8.93 3.31
CA PRO A 113 -13.87 -7.81 4.05
C PRO A 113 -15.38 -7.99 4.24
N ALA A 114 -15.88 -7.56 5.38
CA ALA A 114 -17.31 -7.59 5.69
C ALA A 114 -18.11 -6.52 4.92
N GLY A 115 -17.41 -5.46 4.43
CA GLY A 115 -18.02 -4.33 3.74
C GLY A 115 -17.15 -3.77 2.63
N LYS A 116 -17.58 -2.65 2.05
CA LYS A 116 -16.82 -1.93 1.02
C LYS A 116 -15.62 -1.18 1.60
N GLU A 117 -15.79 -0.62 2.80
CA GLU A 117 -14.75 0.06 3.56
C GLU A 117 -14.27 -0.89 4.67
N LEU A 118 -12.97 -0.99 4.83
CA LEU A 118 -12.36 -1.83 5.87
C LEU A 118 -12.27 -1.07 7.19
N THR A 119 -12.50 -1.76 8.28
CA THR A 119 -12.07 -1.29 9.61
C THR A 119 -10.54 -1.27 9.68
N ASP A 120 -9.99 -0.55 10.66
CA ASP A 120 -8.54 -0.48 10.88
C ASP A 120 -7.92 -1.88 11.06
N ASP A 121 -8.59 -2.76 11.80
CA ASP A 121 -8.13 -4.14 12.02
C ASP A 121 -8.20 -5.00 10.75
N GLU A 122 -9.25 -4.84 9.95
CA GLU A 122 -9.37 -5.51 8.65
C GLU A 122 -8.30 -5.02 7.66
N MET A 123 -8.02 -3.72 7.64
CA MET A 123 -6.95 -3.16 6.83
C MET A 123 -5.59 -3.71 7.24
N ARG A 124 -5.27 -3.73 8.55
CA ARG A 124 -4.04 -4.32 9.08
C ARG A 124 -3.91 -5.80 8.72
N ALA A 125 -4.99 -6.57 8.87
CA ALA A 125 -5.00 -7.99 8.53
C ALA A 125 -4.78 -8.24 7.04
N ALA A 126 -5.42 -7.44 6.17
CA ALA A 126 -5.28 -7.55 4.73
C ALA A 126 -3.86 -7.18 4.26
N VAL A 127 -3.28 -6.11 4.79
CA VAL A 127 -1.89 -5.70 4.49
C VAL A 127 -0.90 -6.75 4.98
N ALA A 128 -1.08 -7.26 6.21
CA ALA A 128 -0.23 -8.30 6.78
C ALA A 128 -0.31 -9.64 6.04
N TYR A 129 -1.45 -9.95 5.42
CA TYR A 129 -1.59 -11.13 4.57
C TYR A 129 -0.62 -11.08 3.38
N PHE A 130 -0.57 -9.98 2.65
CA PHE A 130 0.36 -9.78 1.54
C PHE A 130 1.82 -9.73 1.99
N ALA A 131 2.09 -9.05 3.10
CA ALA A 131 3.45 -8.92 3.62
C ALA A 131 4.05 -10.27 4.01
N ARG A 132 3.30 -11.12 4.73
CA ARG A 132 3.75 -12.46 5.14
C ARG A 132 4.06 -13.36 3.95
N PHE A 133 3.23 -13.31 2.91
CA PHE A 133 3.52 -14.06 1.69
C PHE A 133 4.80 -13.57 1.03
N LEU A 134 4.93 -12.25 0.84
CA LEU A 134 6.10 -11.68 0.18
C LEU A 134 7.39 -11.93 0.97
N GLU A 135 7.35 -11.86 2.30
CA GLU A 135 8.50 -12.16 3.17
C GLU A 135 8.94 -13.63 3.03
N ALA A 136 7.98 -14.57 3.00
CA ALA A 136 8.25 -15.99 2.84
C ALA A 136 8.83 -16.35 1.46
N HIS A 137 8.48 -15.60 0.41
CA HIS A 137 8.91 -15.81 -0.98
C HIS A 137 9.81 -14.69 -1.52
N ALA A 138 10.42 -13.90 -0.63
CA ALA A 138 11.17 -12.71 -1.01
C ALA A 138 12.30 -13.00 -2.01
N ASP A 139 13.02 -14.10 -1.83
CA ASP A 139 14.13 -14.48 -2.71
C ASP A 139 13.66 -14.77 -4.15
N GLU A 140 12.53 -15.42 -4.32
CA GLU A 140 12.00 -15.74 -5.66
C GLU A 140 11.37 -14.51 -6.32
N VAL A 141 10.59 -13.76 -5.55
CA VAL A 141 9.77 -12.65 -6.07
C VAL A 141 10.58 -11.37 -6.24
N LEU A 142 11.41 -11.01 -5.24
CA LEU A 142 12.14 -9.74 -5.23
C LEU A 142 13.46 -9.76 -6.02
N ARG A 143 14.01 -10.94 -6.32
CA ARG A 143 15.17 -11.07 -7.22
C ARG A 143 14.78 -11.04 -8.69
N GLY A 144 13.49 -11.10 -9.01
CA GLY A 144 13.02 -11.09 -10.38
C GLY A 144 13.46 -12.32 -11.17
N ASP A 145 13.28 -13.52 -10.59
CA ASP A 145 13.63 -14.79 -11.25
C ASP A 145 13.02 -14.83 -12.65
N PRO A 146 13.85 -14.93 -13.73
CA PRO A 146 13.37 -14.94 -15.10
C PRO A 146 12.40 -16.09 -15.40
N ALA A 147 12.57 -17.25 -14.77
CA ALA A 147 11.68 -18.38 -14.93
C ALA A 147 10.30 -18.12 -14.32
N LEU A 148 10.25 -17.51 -13.13
CA LEU A 148 9.02 -17.08 -12.49
C LEU A 148 8.29 -16.01 -13.32
N LEU A 149 9.01 -15.00 -13.80
CA LEU A 149 8.46 -13.95 -14.65
C LEU A 149 7.94 -14.50 -15.99
N ALA A 150 8.62 -15.48 -16.59
CA ALA A 150 8.16 -16.15 -17.81
C ALA A 150 6.83 -16.91 -17.58
N ARG A 151 6.67 -17.56 -16.43
CA ARG A 151 5.42 -18.25 -16.06
C ARG A 151 4.25 -17.27 -15.93
N PHE A 152 4.47 -16.11 -15.31
CA PHE A 152 3.44 -15.06 -15.20
C PHE A 152 3.02 -14.50 -16.55
N ARG A 153 3.98 -14.23 -17.44
CA ARG A 153 3.72 -13.76 -18.81
C ARG A 153 2.89 -14.78 -19.61
N ALA A 154 3.24 -16.05 -19.52
CA ALA A 154 2.52 -17.11 -20.21
C ALA A 154 1.06 -17.20 -19.72
N ARG A 155 0.84 -17.12 -18.41
CA ARG A 155 -0.50 -17.17 -17.84
C ARG A 155 -1.35 -15.95 -18.18
N GLU A 156 -0.75 -14.76 -18.18
CA GLU A 156 -1.43 -13.53 -18.57
C GLU A 156 -1.85 -13.58 -20.05
N ALA A 157 -0.98 -14.09 -20.94
CA ALA A 157 -1.29 -14.29 -22.34
C ALA A 157 -2.47 -15.26 -22.53
N THR A 158 -2.50 -16.37 -21.78
CA THR A 158 -3.60 -17.34 -21.81
C THR A 158 -4.93 -16.72 -21.36
N ARG A 159 -4.92 -15.89 -20.31
CA ARG A 159 -6.13 -15.19 -19.85
C ARG A 159 -6.69 -14.21 -20.86
N ARG A 160 -5.81 -13.49 -21.59
CA ARG A 160 -6.23 -12.56 -22.66
C ARG A 160 -6.77 -13.26 -23.88
N SER A 161 -6.36 -14.51 -24.12
CA SER A 161 -6.77 -15.32 -25.28
C SER A 161 -8.03 -16.16 -25.04
N SER A 162 -8.52 -16.23 -23.81
CA SER A 162 -9.76 -16.95 -23.49
C SER A 162 -10.94 -15.98 -23.68
N PRO A 163 -11.78 -16.19 -24.75
CA PRO A 163 -13.02 -15.43 -24.89
C PRO A 163 -13.95 -15.80 -23.72
N GLY A 164 -14.44 -14.78 -23.00
CA GLY A 164 -15.46 -14.92 -21.96
C GLY A 164 -16.81 -15.32 -22.55
#